data_b64bc528ea359a8b771474618c0b1564
#
_entry.id   b64bc528ea359a8b771474618c0b1564
#
_cell.length_a   1.000
_cell.length_b   1.000
_cell.length_c   1.000
_cell.angle_alpha   90.00
_cell.angle_beta   90.00
_cell.angle_gamma   90.00
#
_symmetry.space_group_name_H-M   'P 1'
#
loop_
_entity.id
_entity.type
_entity.pdbx_description
1 polymer ?
#
loop_
_entity_poly.entity_id
_entity_poly.type
_entity_poly.pdbx_seq_one_letter_code
_entity_poly.pdbx_strand_id
1 'polypeptide(L)' 'MKTEFHKLLEKAIIEDSALLEVIDKIMPMINKLSKMQNGEIDEDLKSILITYSIEIIRKNKIYKIF' A
#
# COMPACT_ATOMS: atom_id res chain seq x y z
N MET A 1 -14.43 -11.01 -12.20
CA MET A 1 -13.26 -11.87 -11.94
C MET A 1 -12.23 -11.13 -11.09
N LYS A 2 -11.75 -11.80 -10.06
CA LYS A 2 -10.72 -11.19 -9.19
C LYS A 2 -9.35 -11.38 -9.80
N THR A 3 -8.58 -10.31 -9.83
CA THR A 3 -7.19 -10.36 -10.23
C THR A 3 -6.33 -10.98 -9.13
N GLU A 4 -5.10 -11.32 -9.45
CA GLU A 4 -4.16 -11.80 -8.45
C GLU A 4 -3.91 -10.73 -7.37
N PHE A 5 -3.91 -9.46 -7.78
CA PHE A 5 -3.74 -8.36 -6.84
C PHE A 5 -4.91 -8.29 -5.86
N HIS A 6 -6.14 -8.48 -6.33
CA HIS A 6 -7.30 -8.52 -5.44
C HIS A 6 -7.18 -9.65 -4.42
N LYS A 7 -6.73 -10.82 -4.85
CA LYS A 7 -6.53 -11.95 -3.93
C LYS A 7 -5.48 -11.63 -2.89
N LEU A 8 -4.42 -10.96 -3.31
CA LEU A 8 -3.35 -10.55 -2.39
C LEU A 8 -3.87 -9.54 -1.38
N LEU A 9 -4.69 -8.57 -1.81
CA LEU A 9 -5.31 -7.60 -0.91
C LEU A 9 -6.18 -8.28 0.14
N GLU A 10 -6.97 -9.27 -0.28
CA GLU A 10 -7.81 -10.02 0.66
C GLU A 10 -6.97 -10.73 1.72
N LYS A 11 -5.86 -11.33 1.32
CA LYS A 11 -4.95 -11.97 2.26
C LYS A 11 -4.28 -10.95 3.18
N ALA A 12 -3.95 -9.77 2.65
CA ALA A 12 -3.27 -8.73 3.41
C ALA A 12 -4.10 -8.21 4.59
N ILE A 13 -5.41 -8.41 4.55
CA ILE A 13 -6.28 -8.02 5.66
C ILE A 13 -5.93 -8.81 6.93
N ILE A 14 -5.52 -10.05 6.78
CA ILE A 14 -5.28 -10.95 7.91
C ILE A 14 -3.85 -11.49 8.00
N GLU A 15 -3.09 -11.46 6.92
CA GLU A 15 -1.72 -12.01 6.90
C GLU A 15 -0.69 -10.90 6.71
N ASP A 16 0.26 -10.81 7.64
CA ASP A 16 1.33 -9.79 7.57
C ASP A 16 2.22 -9.97 6.35
N SER A 17 2.53 -11.20 5.98
CA SER A 17 3.37 -11.44 4.81
C SER A 17 2.71 -10.95 3.53
N ALA A 18 1.41 -11.15 3.40
CA ALA A 18 0.66 -10.65 2.24
C ALA A 18 0.59 -9.13 2.25
N LEU A 19 0.44 -8.53 3.43
CA LEU A 19 0.44 -7.08 3.58
C LEU A 19 1.77 -6.50 3.10
N LEU A 20 2.89 -7.09 3.49
CA LEU A 20 4.21 -6.65 3.06
C LEU A 20 4.36 -6.78 1.53
N GLU A 21 3.81 -7.83 0.93
CA GLU A 21 3.84 -7.97 -0.52
C GLU A 21 3.04 -6.85 -1.22
N VAL A 22 1.88 -6.49 -0.67
CA VAL A 22 1.09 -5.39 -1.23
C VAL A 22 1.87 -4.09 -1.15
N ILE A 23 2.45 -3.80 0.02
CA ILE A 23 3.24 -2.59 0.20
C ILE A 23 4.41 -2.57 -0.78
N ASP A 24 5.07 -3.69 -0.96
CA ASP A 24 6.19 -3.81 -1.90
C ASP A 24 5.75 -3.51 -3.35
N LYS A 25 4.59 -4.01 -3.74
CA LYS A 25 4.05 -3.77 -5.08
C LYS A 25 3.67 -2.33 -5.34
N ILE A 26 3.21 -1.61 -4.32
CA ILE A 26 2.83 -0.20 -4.47
C ILE A 26 3.98 0.76 -4.15
N MET A 27 5.12 0.24 -3.71
CA MET A 27 6.25 1.08 -3.35
C MET A 27 6.74 2.01 -4.48
N PRO A 28 6.82 1.56 -5.74
CA PRO A 28 7.20 2.48 -6.81
C PRO A 28 6.28 3.68 -6.93
N MET A 29 4.97 3.47 -6.73
CA MET A 29 4.01 4.57 -6.74
C MET A 29 4.20 5.48 -5.53
N ILE A 30 4.43 4.89 -4.35
CA ILE A 30 4.68 5.66 -3.13
C ILE A 30 5.92 6.53 -3.30
N ASN A 31 6.99 5.97 -3.86
CA ASN A 31 8.22 6.72 -4.12
C ASN A 31 7.97 7.87 -5.09
N LYS A 32 7.20 7.62 -6.13
CA LYS A 32 6.87 8.65 -7.12
C LYS A 32 6.09 9.79 -6.48
N LEU A 33 5.10 9.47 -5.64
CA LEU A 33 4.27 10.48 -4.98
C LEU A 33 5.04 11.23 -3.89
N SER A 34 6.07 10.62 -3.33
CA SER A 34 6.88 11.23 -2.27
C SER A 34 8.06 12.04 -2.81
N LYS A 35 8.22 12.07 -4.12
CA LYS A 35 9.37 12.72 -4.73
C LYS A 35 9.23 14.23 -4.71
N MET A 36 10.24 14.91 -4.20
CA MET A 36 10.30 16.37 -4.18
C MET A 36 10.76 16.92 -5.54
N GLN A 37 10.63 18.22 -5.71
CA GLN A 37 11.02 18.90 -6.96
C GLN A 37 12.50 18.70 -7.30
N ASN A 38 13.35 18.57 -6.28
CA ASN A 38 14.79 18.35 -6.48
C ASN A 38 15.15 16.90 -6.78
N GLY A 39 14.16 16.03 -6.87
CA GLY A 39 14.39 14.61 -7.16
C GLY A 39 14.60 13.72 -5.95
N GLU A 40 14.70 14.30 -4.77
CA GLU A 40 14.86 13.53 -3.54
C GLU A 40 13.51 13.03 -3.02
N ILE A 41 13.55 11.93 -2.27
CA ILE A 41 12.35 11.36 -1.67
C ILE A 41 12.09 12.09 -0.34
N ASP A 42 10.84 12.54 -0.15
CA ASP A 42 10.40 13.06 1.14
C ASP A 42 10.06 11.87 2.04
N GLU A 43 10.97 11.57 2.95
CA GLU A 43 10.84 10.40 3.82
C GLU A 43 9.64 10.49 4.76
N ASP A 44 9.30 11.68 5.21
CA ASP A 44 8.12 11.87 6.07
C ASP A 44 6.85 11.57 5.31
N LEU A 45 6.72 12.10 4.11
CA LEU A 45 5.56 11.84 3.27
C LEU A 45 5.49 10.36 2.89
N LYS A 46 6.62 9.75 2.57
CA LYS A 46 6.70 8.33 2.27
C LYS A 46 6.19 7.49 3.45
N SER A 47 6.65 7.79 4.66
CA SER A 47 6.17 7.10 5.86
C SER A 47 4.68 7.26 6.06
N ILE A 48 4.16 8.46 5.86
CA ILE A 48 2.73 8.73 5.99
C ILE A 48 1.94 7.89 4.97
N LEU A 49 2.41 7.85 3.74
CA LEU A 49 1.72 7.08 2.67
C LEU A 49 1.72 5.59 2.97
N ILE A 50 2.83 5.06 3.47
CA ILE A 50 2.92 3.65 3.83
C ILE A 50 1.96 3.34 4.99
N THR A 51 2.00 4.15 6.04
CA THR A 51 1.12 3.99 7.20
C THR A 51 -0.35 4.06 6.78
N TYR A 52 -0.68 5.03 5.95
CA TYR A 52 -2.04 5.20 5.47
C TYR A 52 -2.50 4.00 4.64
N SER A 53 -1.62 3.48 3.80
CA SER A 53 -1.92 2.29 3.01
C SER A 53 -2.22 1.09 3.90
N ILE A 54 -1.42 0.89 4.94
CA ILE A 54 -1.64 -0.19 5.90
C ILE A 54 -2.98 -0.02 6.59
N GLU A 55 -3.31 1.19 7.02
CA GLU A 55 -4.58 1.45 7.69
C GLU A 55 -5.78 1.20 6.80
N ILE A 56 -5.71 1.63 5.54
CA ILE A 56 -6.78 1.39 4.58
C ILE A 56 -7.02 -0.10 4.43
N ILE A 57 -5.96 -0.87 4.26
CA ILE A 57 -6.08 -2.31 4.06
C ILE A 57 -6.67 -2.98 5.30
N ARG A 58 -6.19 -2.62 6.49
CA ARG A 58 -6.56 -3.31 7.73
C ARG A 58 -7.85 -2.83 8.32
N LYS A 59 -8.06 -1.51 8.36
CA LYS A 59 -9.23 -0.93 9.06
C LYS A 59 -10.47 -0.88 8.20
N ASN A 60 -10.32 -0.58 6.93
CA ASN A 60 -11.48 -0.37 6.06
C ASN A 60 -12.02 -1.66 5.50
N LYS A 61 -11.39 -2.80 5.79
CA LYS A 61 -11.83 -4.08 5.26
C LYS A 61 -12.09 -3.93 3.77
N ILE A 62 -11.03 -3.69 3.07
CA ILE A 62 -11.03 -3.22 1.69
C ILE A 62 -11.93 -4.01 0.74
N TYR A 63 -12.27 -5.25 1.11
CA TYR A 63 -13.17 -6.06 0.31
C TYR A 63 -14.54 -5.41 0.11
N LYS A 64 -14.92 -4.49 0.98
CA LYS A 64 -16.18 -3.77 0.84
C LYS A 64 -16.15 -2.76 -0.28
N ILE A 65 -14.97 -2.42 -0.78
CA ILE A 65 -14.79 -1.45 -1.84
C ILE A 65 -14.95 -2.13 -3.20
N PHE A 66 -14.68 -3.39 -3.25
CA PHE A 66 -14.79 -4.19 -4.47
C PHE A 66 -16.14 -4.91 -4.53
#